data_c65e3eee6ad2aefcddf6082e770b3471
#
_entry.id   c65e3eee6ad2aefcddf6082e770b3471
#
_cell.length_a   1.000
_cell.length_b   1.000
_cell.length_c   1.000
_cell.angle_alpha   90.00
_cell.angle_beta   90.00
_cell.angle_gamma   90.00
#
_symmetry.space_group_name_H-M   'P 1'
#
loop_
_entity.id
_entity.type
_entity.pdbx_description
1 polymer ?
#
loop_
_entity_poly.entity_id
_entity_poly.type
_entity_poly.pdbx_seq_one_letter_code
_entity_poly.pdbx_strand_id
1 'polypeptide(L)'
;MQEQDILRFLSLVGDELQAFGLQRPIRLLLIGGAYMLTHIRNRDATRDVDVIVLGLDPASEEYRLFKQAVAFVAHDLGISPAWLSDNMAQFLQSIGKVPTGQPWLSCGKLEVSVPDPSYILTLKLLSGREKDMNDIEALLQMLAITTRKQAEEVLNLYLDKDTQNNYEQDIQEALDHFFD
;
A
#
# COMPACT_ATOMS: atom_id res chain seq x y z
N MET A 1 -0.69 -14.77 4.98
CA MET A 1 -1.25 -14.87 3.61
C MET A 1 -0.12 -14.96 2.61
N GLN A 2 -0.25 -15.84 1.62
CA GLN A 2 0.60 -15.92 0.44
C GLN A 2 -0.01 -15.13 -0.71
N GLU A 3 0.71 -14.95 -1.82
CA GLU A 3 0.23 -14.22 -3.00
C GLU A 3 -1.12 -14.74 -3.52
N GLN A 4 -1.29 -16.07 -3.58
CA GLN A 4 -2.53 -16.68 -4.03
C GLN A 4 -3.73 -16.37 -3.13
N ASP A 5 -3.51 -16.28 -1.81
CA ASP A 5 -4.55 -15.88 -0.86
C ASP A 5 -4.99 -14.44 -1.10
N ILE A 6 -4.03 -13.53 -1.32
CA ILE A 6 -4.30 -12.12 -1.60
C ILE A 6 -5.16 -11.97 -2.85
N LEU A 7 -4.76 -12.61 -3.95
CA LEU A 7 -5.51 -12.58 -5.21
C LEU A 7 -6.93 -13.13 -5.05
N ARG A 8 -7.06 -14.26 -4.36
CA ARG A 8 -8.36 -14.90 -4.09
C ARG A 8 -9.25 -14.00 -3.24
N PHE A 9 -8.73 -13.44 -2.16
CA PHE A 9 -9.54 -12.64 -1.23
C PHE A 9 -9.97 -11.31 -1.86
N LEU A 10 -9.10 -10.65 -2.62
CA LEU A 10 -9.46 -9.46 -3.38
C LEU A 10 -10.52 -9.75 -4.44
N SER A 11 -10.43 -10.92 -5.12
CA SER A 11 -11.46 -11.33 -6.09
C SER A 11 -12.82 -11.52 -5.43
N LEU A 12 -12.87 -12.17 -4.27
CA LEU A 12 -14.12 -12.33 -3.52
C LEU A 12 -14.73 -10.99 -3.10
N VAL A 13 -13.90 -10.02 -2.67
CA VAL A 13 -14.39 -8.65 -2.38
C VAL A 13 -15.00 -8.01 -3.64
N GLY A 14 -14.36 -8.16 -4.79
CA GLY A 14 -14.87 -7.63 -6.06
C GLY A 14 -16.22 -8.24 -6.46
N ASP A 15 -16.39 -9.55 -6.25
CA ASP A 15 -17.63 -10.27 -6.52
C ASP A 15 -18.75 -9.84 -5.56
N GLU A 16 -18.47 -9.67 -4.27
CA GLU A 16 -19.42 -9.14 -3.29
C GLU A 16 -19.87 -7.71 -3.64
N LEU A 17 -18.96 -6.84 -4.02
CA LEU A 17 -19.28 -5.48 -4.46
C LEU A 17 -20.21 -5.49 -5.69
N GLN A 18 -19.98 -6.43 -6.61
CA GLN A 18 -20.86 -6.61 -7.76
C GLN A 18 -22.24 -7.12 -7.34
N ALA A 19 -22.30 -8.07 -6.40
CA ALA A 19 -23.55 -8.62 -5.86
C ALA A 19 -24.36 -7.55 -5.10
N PHE A 20 -23.69 -6.61 -4.43
CA PHE A 20 -24.31 -5.44 -3.80
C PHE A 20 -24.85 -4.40 -4.82
N GLY A 21 -24.64 -4.62 -6.11
CA GLY A 21 -25.15 -3.75 -7.17
C GLY A 21 -24.35 -2.46 -7.38
N LEU A 22 -23.09 -2.44 -6.94
CA LEU A 22 -22.23 -1.26 -7.09
C LEU A 22 -22.10 -0.88 -8.59
N GLN A 23 -22.35 0.38 -8.92
CA GLN A 23 -22.34 0.83 -10.32
C GLN A 23 -20.92 1.07 -10.87
N ARG A 24 -20.05 1.65 -10.02
CA ARG A 24 -18.66 1.96 -10.37
C ARG A 24 -17.71 1.10 -9.54
N PRO A 25 -16.58 0.66 -10.10
CA PRO A 25 -15.62 -0.10 -9.33
C PRO A 25 -14.99 0.75 -8.21
N ILE A 26 -14.71 0.10 -7.10
CA ILE A 26 -13.82 0.63 -6.05
C ILE A 26 -12.39 0.49 -6.54
N ARG A 27 -11.61 1.56 -6.45
CA ARG A 27 -10.22 1.60 -6.87
C ARG A 27 -9.30 1.61 -5.66
N LEU A 28 -8.39 0.66 -5.63
CA LEU A 28 -7.39 0.51 -4.57
C LEU A 28 -5.98 0.71 -5.14
N LEU A 29 -5.10 1.27 -4.33
CA LEU A 29 -3.66 1.25 -4.56
C LEU A 29 -3.03 0.31 -3.52
N LEU A 30 -2.40 -0.76 -3.96
CA LEU A 30 -1.74 -1.73 -3.10
C LEU A 30 -0.43 -1.15 -2.56
N ILE A 31 -0.22 -1.24 -1.24
CA ILE A 31 0.99 -0.78 -0.57
C ILE A 31 1.47 -1.80 0.47
N GLY A 32 2.47 -1.44 1.26
CA GLY A 32 2.89 -2.20 2.44
C GLY A 32 3.48 -3.58 2.13
N GLY A 33 3.27 -4.51 3.06
CA GLY A 33 3.84 -5.86 3.00
C GLY A 33 3.33 -6.70 1.83
N ALA A 34 2.07 -6.51 1.44
CA ALA A 34 1.47 -7.22 0.32
C ALA A 34 2.10 -6.81 -1.03
N TYR A 35 2.42 -5.52 -1.21
CA TYR A 35 3.20 -5.07 -2.37
C TYR A 35 4.59 -5.71 -2.41
N MET A 36 5.30 -5.76 -1.26
CA MET A 36 6.63 -6.38 -1.17
C MET A 36 6.60 -7.86 -1.53
N LEU A 37 5.57 -8.58 -1.09
CA LEU A 37 5.37 -9.99 -1.39
C LEU A 37 5.10 -10.23 -2.89
N THR A 38 4.20 -9.46 -3.49
CA THR A 38 3.69 -9.74 -4.85
C THR A 38 4.54 -9.14 -5.96
N HIS A 39 5.22 -8.02 -5.73
CA HIS A 39 5.94 -7.27 -6.77
C HIS A 39 7.46 -7.26 -6.56
N ILE A 40 7.94 -7.13 -5.32
CA ILE A 40 9.39 -7.17 -5.04
C ILE A 40 9.85 -8.61 -4.80
N ARG A 41 8.98 -9.47 -4.25
CA ARG A 41 9.22 -10.90 -3.98
C ARG A 41 10.37 -11.16 -3.01
N ASN A 42 10.55 -10.25 -2.06
CA ASN A 42 11.53 -10.38 -0.98
C ASN A 42 10.93 -10.97 0.31
N ARG A 43 9.66 -11.43 0.26
CA ARG A 43 8.92 -12.03 1.37
C ARG A 43 8.15 -13.26 0.89
N ASP A 44 7.94 -14.23 1.77
CA ASP A 44 7.14 -15.44 1.50
C ASP A 44 5.67 -15.28 1.92
N ALA A 45 5.38 -14.34 2.83
CA ALA A 45 4.04 -14.10 3.34
C ALA A 45 3.88 -12.68 3.92
N THR A 46 2.62 -12.25 4.04
CA THR A 46 2.23 -11.05 4.80
C THR A 46 1.09 -11.37 5.77
N ARG A 47 0.89 -10.52 6.79
CA ARG A 47 -0.23 -10.66 7.74
C ARG A 47 -1.50 -10.02 7.24
N ASP A 48 -1.38 -8.91 6.53
CA ASP A 48 -2.44 -8.01 6.08
C ASP A 48 -2.15 -7.50 4.67
N VAL A 49 -3.17 -6.92 4.05
CA VAL A 49 -3.11 -6.24 2.76
C VAL A 49 -3.38 -4.77 3.01
N ASP A 50 -2.34 -3.94 3.02
CA ASP A 50 -2.48 -2.49 3.13
C ASP A 50 -2.83 -1.88 1.78
N VAL A 51 -3.85 -1.01 1.78
CA VAL A 51 -4.32 -0.33 0.57
C VAL A 51 -4.64 1.15 0.84
N ILE A 52 -4.62 1.94 -0.22
CA ILE A 52 -5.22 3.28 -0.25
C ILE A 52 -6.46 3.19 -1.14
N VAL A 53 -7.62 3.58 -0.61
CA VAL A 53 -8.85 3.71 -1.39
C VAL A 53 -8.79 5.02 -2.18
N LEU A 54 -8.84 4.93 -3.52
CA LEU A 54 -8.63 6.08 -4.40
C LEU A 54 -9.95 6.77 -4.76
N GLY A 55 -10.02 8.08 -4.52
CA GLY A 55 -11.11 8.95 -5.00
C GLY A 55 -12.49 8.61 -4.45
N LEU A 56 -12.57 8.04 -3.26
CA LEU A 56 -13.82 7.69 -2.59
C LEU A 56 -13.89 8.41 -1.24
N ASP A 57 -15.04 9.05 -0.99
CA ASP A 57 -15.31 9.67 0.29
C ASP A 57 -15.57 8.59 1.37
N PRO A 58 -14.86 8.61 2.51
CA PRO A 58 -15.12 7.69 3.62
C PRO A 58 -16.55 7.75 4.19
N ALA A 59 -17.26 8.87 3.99
CA ALA A 59 -18.67 9.03 4.39
C ALA A 59 -19.66 8.51 3.34
N SER A 60 -19.19 8.08 2.15
CA SER A 60 -20.07 7.62 1.06
C SER A 60 -20.67 6.24 1.32
N GLU A 61 -21.80 5.98 0.66
CA GLU A 61 -22.44 4.67 0.66
C GLU A 61 -21.54 3.60 0.01
N GLU A 62 -20.83 3.94 -1.05
CA GLU A 62 -19.90 3.06 -1.73
C GLU A 62 -18.76 2.61 -0.80
N TYR A 63 -18.23 3.53 0.02
CA TYR A 63 -17.21 3.16 1.00
C TYR A 63 -17.78 2.22 2.07
N ARG A 64 -19.01 2.46 2.54
CA ARG A 64 -19.71 1.57 3.48
C ARG A 64 -19.88 0.17 2.90
N LEU A 65 -20.30 0.06 1.63
CA LEU A 65 -20.44 -1.22 0.93
C LEU A 65 -19.09 -1.92 0.76
N PHE A 66 -18.02 -1.17 0.48
CA PHE A 66 -16.67 -1.72 0.44
C PHE A 66 -16.28 -2.35 1.80
N LYS A 67 -16.46 -1.64 2.90
CA LYS A 67 -16.16 -2.18 4.24
C LYS A 67 -17.01 -3.41 4.57
N GLN A 68 -18.29 -3.43 4.15
CA GLN A 68 -19.14 -4.60 4.30
C GLN A 68 -18.64 -5.81 3.50
N ALA A 69 -18.25 -5.63 2.24
CA ALA A 69 -17.70 -6.70 1.41
C ALA A 69 -16.43 -7.30 2.03
N VAL A 70 -15.53 -6.45 2.53
CA VAL A 70 -14.31 -6.88 3.22
C VAL A 70 -14.64 -7.71 4.48
N ALA A 71 -15.59 -7.24 5.28
CA ALA A 71 -16.03 -7.94 6.50
C ALA A 71 -16.74 -9.26 6.18
N PHE A 72 -17.56 -9.29 5.13
CA PHE A 72 -18.25 -10.51 4.68
C PHE A 72 -17.25 -11.59 4.27
N VAL A 73 -16.26 -11.24 3.43
CA VAL A 73 -15.19 -12.16 3.00
C VAL A 73 -14.39 -12.66 4.21
N ALA A 74 -14.06 -11.79 5.17
CA ALA A 74 -13.35 -12.19 6.38
C ALA A 74 -14.14 -13.21 7.19
N HIS A 75 -15.45 -12.98 7.37
CA HIS A 75 -16.35 -13.89 8.08
C HIS A 75 -16.48 -15.26 7.38
N ASP A 76 -16.72 -15.25 6.07
CA ASP A 76 -16.89 -16.46 5.26
C ASP A 76 -15.66 -17.35 5.24
N LEU A 77 -14.49 -16.75 5.21
CA LEU A 77 -13.20 -17.45 5.22
C LEU A 77 -12.66 -17.75 6.63
N GLY A 78 -13.30 -17.25 7.69
CA GLY A 78 -12.82 -17.42 9.06
C GLY A 78 -11.47 -16.76 9.33
N ILE A 79 -11.17 -15.61 8.65
CA ILE A 79 -9.93 -14.87 8.81
C ILE A 79 -10.15 -13.57 9.60
N SER A 80 -9.05 -12.90 9.97
CA SER A 80 -9.11 -11.64 10.69
C SER A 80 -9.90 -10.59 9.90
N PRO A 81 -10.83 -9.82 10.52
CA PRO A 81 -11.50 -8.69 9.86
C PRO A 81 -10.52 -7.58 9.42
N ALA A 82 -9.32 -7.54 10.01
CA ALA A 82 -8.27 -6.59 9.67
C ALA A 82 -7.32 -7.09 8.56
N TRP A 83 -7.69 -8.16 7.83
CA TRP A 83 -6.86 -8.71 6.76
C TRP A 83 -6.61 -7.73 5.61
N LEU A 84 -7.56 -6.84 5.34
CA LEU A 84 -7.41 -5.73 4.41
C LEU A 84 -7.58 -4.42 5.18
N SER A 85 -6.55 -3.57 5.14
CA SER A 85 -6.43 -2.35 5.92
C SER A 85 -6.26 -1.14 5.01
N ASP A 86 -7.10 -0.14 5.20
CA ASP A 86 -7.01 1.19 4.58
C ASP A 86 -6.74 2.29 5.62
N ASN A 87 -6.30 1.90 6.82
CA ASN A 87 -6.11 2.80 7.96
C ASN A 87 -5.10 3.93 7.70
N MET A 88 -4.14 3.70 6.80
CA MET A 88 -3.13 4.70 6.46
C MET A 88 -3.58 5.68 5.37
N ALA A 89 -4.74 5.46 4.72
CA ALA A 89 -5.15 6.22 3.55
C ALA A 89 -5.27 7.74 3.82
N GLN A 90 -5.91 8.13 4.91
CA GLN A 90 -6.06 9.55 5.27
C GLN A 90 -4.71 10.20 5.61
N PHE A 91 -3.88 9.51 6.38
CA PHE A 91 -2.53 9.97 6.70
C PHE A 91 -1.72 10.17 5.42
N LEU A 92 -1.65 9.17 4.54
CA LEU A 92 -0.87 9.26 3.30
C LEU A 92 -1.37 10.36 2.35
N GLN A 93 -2.67 10.64 2.32
CA GLN A 93 -3.24 11.77 1.56
C GLN A 93 -2.86 13.13 2.16
N SER A 94 -2.58 13.20 3.46
CA SER A 94 -2.23 14.46 4.15
C SER A 94 -0.74 14.81 4.06
N ILE A 95 0.14 13.84 3.81
CA ILE A 95 1.59 14.03 3.86
C ILE A 95 2.26 14.20 2.49
N GLY A 96 1.52 14.04 1.40
CA GLY A 96 2.10 14.20 0.08
C GLY A 96 1.22 13.69 -1.05
N LYS A 97 1.86 13.43 -2.19
CA LYS A 97 1.18 13.02 -3.41
C LYS A 97 1.00 11.51 -3.47
N VAL A 98 -0.26 11.05 -3.44
CA VAL A 98 -0.61 9.64 -3.70
C VAL A 98 -0.68 9.40 -5.21
N PRO A 99 0.12 8.47 -5.78
CA PRO A 99 0.07 8.16 -7.21
C PRO A 99 -1.18 7.33 -7.56
N THR A 100 -1.58 7.35 -8.83
CA THR A 100 -2.68 6.51 -9.32
C THR A 100 -2.28 5.05 -9.52
N GLY A 101 -1.00 4.79 -9.72
CA GLY A 101 -0.43 3.47 -9.97
C GLY A 101 -0.72 2.89 -11.36
N GLN A 102 -0.20 1.69 -11.60
CA GLN A 102 -0.46 0.89 -12.80
C GLN A 102 -1.51 -0.18 -12.50
N PRO A 103 -2.44 -0.50 -13.41
CA PRO A 103 -3.41 -1.58 -13.19
C PRO A 103 -2.72 -2.92 -12.93
N TRP A 104 -3.18 -3.64 -11.92
CA TRP A 104 -2.67 -4.96 -11.56
C TRP A 104 -3.75 -6.05 -11.54
N LEU A 105 -4.89 -5.79 -10.88
CA LEU A 105 -5.99 -6.73 -10.75
C LEU A 105 -7.32 -6.02 -11.02
N SER A 106 -8.21 -6.68 -11.77
CA SER A 106 -9.59 -6.25 -11.96
C SER A 106 -10.50 -7.45 -11.80
N CYS A 107 -11.43 -7.40 -10.85
CA CYS A 107 -12.36 -8.48 -10.54
C CYS A 107 -13.68 -7.90 -10.02
N GLY A 108 -14.80 -8.34 -10.59
CA GLY A 108 -16.12 -7.81 -10.24
C GLY A 108 -16.16 -6.27 -10.26
N LYS A 109 -16.41 -5.67 -9.11
CA LYS A 109 -16.40 -4.21 -8.90
C LYS A 109 -15.21 -3.73 -8.07
N LEU A 110 -14.06 -4.39 -8.20
CA LEU A 110 -12.79 -4.00 -7.60
C LEU A 110 -11.70 -3.85 -8.65
N GLU A 111 -11.01 -2.73 -8.63
CA GLU A 111 -9.81 -2.46 -9.42
C GLU A 111 -8.64 -2.17 -8.48
N VAL A 112 -7.55 -2.92 -8.61
CA VAL A 112 -6.35 -2.72 -7.81
C VAL A 112 -5.21 -2.30 -8.70
N SER A 113 -4.58 -1.20 -8.36
CA SER A 113 -3.37 -0.67 -8.98
C SER A 113 -2.19 -0.82 -8.06
N VAL A 114 -0.99 -0.78 -8.63
CA VAL A 114 0.28 -0.82 -7.90
C VAL A 114 1.09 0.44 -8.21
N PRO A 115 1.67 1.10 -7.21
CA PRO A 115 2.50 2.27 -7.43
C PRO A 115 3.86 1.88 -7.98
N ASP A 116 4.61 2.87 -8.43
CA ASP A 116 6.04 2.73 -8.72
C ASP A 116 6.79 2.31 -7.44
N PRO A 117 7.83 1.44 -7.52
CA PRO A 117 8.63 1.03 -6.37
C PRO A 117 9.22 2.19 -5.58
N SER A 118 9.52 3.32 -6.22
CA SER A 118 10.02 4.53 -5.57
C SER A 118 9.03 5.13 -4.56
N TYR A 119 7.72 5.02 -4.82
CA TYR A 119 6.71 5.41 -3.84
C TYR A 119 6.72 4.51 -2.60
N ILE A 120 6.87 3.20 -2.77
CA ILE A 120 6.97 2.27 -1.64
C ILE A 120 8.25 2.51 -0.84
N LEU A 121 9.38 2.78 -1.52
CA LEU A 121 10.62 3.19 -0.86
C LEU A 121 10.39 4.43 0.00
N THR A 122 9.74 5.46 -0.54
CA THR A 122 9.38 6.67 0.22
C THR A 122 8.60 6.36 1.49
N LEU A 123 7.55 5.52 1.40
CA LEU A 123 6.75 5.14 2.57
C LEU A 123 7.55 4.36 3.63
N LYS A 124 8.48 3.52 3.18
CA LYS A 124 9.34 2.74 4.08
C LYS A 124 10.38 3.61 4.79
N LEU A 125 11.03 4.51 4.06
CA LEU A 125 11.97 5.49 4.64
C LEU A 125 11.24 6.41 5.63
N LEU A 126 10.05 6.91 5.29
CA LEU A 126 9.23 7.74 6.17
C LEU A 126 8.83 7.04 7.47
N SER A 127 8.62 5.72 7.42
CA SER A 127 8.22 4.96 8.61
C SER A 127 9.37 4.66 9.57
N GLY A 128 10.63 4.63 9.11
CA GLY A 128 11.83 4.39 9.90
C GLY A 128 11.88 3.07 10.68
N ARG A 129 10.94 2.12 10.40
CA ARG A 129 10.80 0.93 11.24
C ARG A 129 11.88 -0.11 10.95
N GLU A 130 12.54 -0.61 12.00
CA GLU A 130 13.57 -1.66 11.91
C GLU A 130 13.12 -2.88 11.11
N LYS A 131 11.87 -3.31 11.25
CA LYS A 131 11.30 -4.44 10.48
C LYS A 131 11.21 -4.21 8.97
N ASP A 132 11.34 -2.97 8.51
CA ASP A 132 11.25 -2.60 7.10
C ASP A 132 12.63 -2.48 6.42
N MET A 133 13.74 -2.66 7.15
CA MET A 133 15.11 -2.50 6.61
C MET A 133 15.40 -3.46 5.44
N ASN A 134 14.99 -4.72 5.53
CA ASN A 134 15.14 -5.67 4.41
C ASN A 134 14.32 -5.27 3.18
N ASP A 135 13.16 -4.61 3.37
CA ASP A 135 12.35 -4.11 2.27
C ASP A 135 13.01 -2.90 1.62
N ILE A 136 13.58 -1.99 2.42
CA ILE A 136 14.31 -0.81 1.93
C ILE A 136 15.51 -1.27 1.10
N GLU A 137 16.29 -2.22 1.62
CA GLU A 137 17.44 -2.76 0.87
C GLU A 137 17.03 -3.33 -0.48
N ALA A 138 15.98 -4.17 -0.53
CA ALA A 138 15.49 -4.75 -1.77
C ALA A 138 14.99 -3.67 -2.78
N LEU A 139 14.35 -2.62 -2.29
CA LEU A 139 13.89 -1.50 -3.10
C LEU A 139 15.06 -0.64 -3.62
N LEU A 140 16.06 -0.36 -2.78
CA LEU A 140 17.28 0.36 -3.20
C LEU A 140 18.02 -0.40 -4.31
N GLN A 141 18.16 -1.72 -4.17
CA GLN A 141 18.77 -2.59 -5.18
C GLN A 141 17.97 -2.57 -6.48
N MET A 142 16.64 -2.76 -6.41
CA MET A 142 15.76 -2.76 -7.59
C MET A 142 15.81 -1.43 -8.36
N LEU A 143 15.85 -0.32 -7.64
CA LEU A 143 15.88 1.04 -8.22
C LEU A 143 17.31 1.50 -8.60
N ALA A 144 18.32 0.66 -8.36
CA ALA A 144 19.73 0.98 -8.56
C ALA A 144 20.17 2.28 -7.83
N ILE A 145 19.59 2.51 -6.64
CA ILE A 145 19.95 3.65 -5.77
C ILE A 145 21.15 3.25 -4.93
N THR A 146 22.27 3.95 -5.15
CA THR A 146 23.55 3.64 -4.51
C THR A 146 24.11 4.78 -3.67
N THR A 147 23.43 5.93 -3.67
CA THR A 147 23.85 7.10 -2.91
C THR A 147 22.66 7.68 -2.11
N ARG A 148 22.99 8.27 -0.96
CA ARG A 148 22.02 9.01 -0.13
C ARG A 148 21.26 10.07 -0.94
N LYS A 149 21.99 10.85 -1.77
CA LYS A 149 21.38 11.88 -2.61
C LYS A 149 20.29 11.34 -3.52
N GLN A 150 20.49 10.17 -4.15
CA GLN A 150 19.47 9.53 -4.98
C GLN A 150 18.23 9.14 -4.17
N ALA A 151 18.42 8.63 -2.95
CA ALA A 151 17.30 8.30 -2.06
C ALA A 151 16.52 9.56 -1.63
N GLU A 152 17.22 10.66 -1.33
CA GLU A 152 16.60 11.96 -1.01
C GLU A 152 15.84 12.54 -2.22
N GLU A 153 16.35 12.37 -3.44
CA GLU A 153 15.65 12.75 -4.67
C GLU A 153 14.33 11.99 -4.82
N VAL A 154 14.29 10.70 -4.45
CA VAL A 154 13.06 9.91 -4.45
C VAL A 154 12.05 10.43 -3.41
N LEU A 155 12.49 10.75 -2.20
CA LEU A 155 11.63 11.36 -1.17
C LEU A 155 10.99 12.66 -1.68
N ASN A 156 11.77 13.51 -2.37
CA ASN A 156 11.30 14.78 -2.94
C ASN A 156 10.24 14.63 -4.05
N LEU A 157 10.07 13.45 -4.66
CA LEU A 157 9.03 13.21 -5.66
C LEU A 157 7.63 13.15 -5.03
N TYR A 158 7.53 12.69 -3.79
CA TYR A 158 6.26 12.34 -3.15
C TYR A 158 5.94 13.12 -1.88
N LEU A 159 6.97 13.58 -1.15
CA LEU A 159 6.81 14.30 0.12
C LEU A 159 7.16 15.77 -0.06
N ASP A 160 6.34 16.64 0.53
CA ASP A 160 6.69 18.04 0.69
C ASP A 160 7.74 18.24 1.80
N LYS A 161 8.32 19.44 1.87
CA LYS A 161 9.38 19.75 2.83
C LYS A 161 8.88 19.74 4.28
N ASP A 162 7.64 20.15 4.51
CA ASP A 162 7.09 20.21 5.85
C ASP A 162 6.91 18.79 6.40
N THR A 163 6.45 17.86 5.57
CA THR A 163 6.39 16.45 5.92
C THR A 163 7.77 15.86 6.19
N GLN A 164 8.74 16.13 5.31
CA GLN A 164 10.11 15.64 5.53
C GLN A 164 10.71 16.18 6.83
N ASN A 165 10.48 17.45 7.17
CA ASN A 165 10.94 18.03 8.43
C ASN A 165 10.25 17.41 9.66
N ASN A 166 8.95 17.10 9.57
CA ASN A 166 8.20 16.48 10.67
C ASN A 166 8.66 15.05 10.98
N TYR A 167 9.20 14.34 10.00
CA TYR A 167 9.71 12.97 10.09
C TYR A 167 11.23 12.88 9.86
N GLU A 168 11.94 13.99 10.05
CA GLU A 168 13.38 14.09 9.76
C GLU A 168 14.18 13.02 10.48
N GLN A 169 13.90 12.78 11.76
CA GLN A 169 14.65 11.80 12.55
C GLN A 169 14.49 10.38 11.97
N ASP A 170 13.26 9.93 11.70
CA ASP A 170 13.01 8.58 11.17
C ASP A 170 13.65 8.40 9.79
N ILE A 171 13.55 9.43 8.93
CA ILE A 171 14.15 9.42 7.59
C ILE A 171 15.68 9.37 7.69
N GLN A 172 16.29 10.19 8.55
CA GLN A 172 17.73 10.24 8.71
C GLN A 172 18.28 8.93 9.26
N GLU A 173 17.67 8.36 10.31
CA GLU A 173 18.07 7.07 10.86
C GLU A 173 18.03 5.95 9.80
N ALA A 174 16.99 5.93 8.95
CA ALA A 174 16.90 4.95 7.86
C ALA A 174 17.98 5.19 6.78
N LEU A 175 18.25 6.45 6.40
CA LEU A 175 19.27 6.77 5.40
C LEU A 175 20.69 6.49 5.91
N ASP A 176 20.99 6.82 7.17
CA ASP A 176 22.31 6.56 7.80
C ASP A 176 22.60 5.05 7.82
N HIS A 177 21.58 4.22 8.03
CA HIS A 177 21.73 2.77 8.03
C HIS A 177 22.27 2.21 6.70
N PHE A 178 21.94 2.84 5.56
CA PHE A 178 22.29 2.32 4.23
C PHE A 178 23.44 3.08 3.55
N PHE A 179 23.72 4.32 3.95
CA PHE A 179 24.63 5.19 3.18
C PHE A 179 25.78 5.80 4.01
N ASP A 180 25.85 5.54 5.32
CA ASP A 180 26.95 5.92 6.21
C ASP A 180 27.73 4.69 6.63
#